data_578d79827876def5e8c481f18822b75c
#
_entry.id   578d79827876def5e8c481f18822b75c
#
_cell.length_a   1.000
_cell.length_b   1.000
_cell.length_c   1.000
_cell.angle_alpha   90.00
_cell.angle_beta   90.00
_cell.angle_gamma   90.00
#
_symmetry.space_group_name_H-M   'P 1'
#
loop_
_entity.id
_entity.type
_entity.pdbx_description
1 polymer ?
#
loop_
_entity_poly.entity_id
_entity_poly.type
_entity_poly.pdbx_seq_one_letter_code
_entity_poly.pdbx_strand_id
1 'polypeptide(L)'
;KREKVVIFGNDYPTPDGTAIRDYIHVSDLADIHVKAAEHLVTNQQSNILNCGYGRGVSVKDVLEIANAVNNKPIQTEMGSRRAGDAAMLVSNVSKLHQLLDWKPKHNDLSFIIKTAIEWERKLMENENA
;
A
#
# COMPACT_ATOMS: atom_id res chain seq x y z
N LYS A 1 -17.65 -9.95 3.57
CA LYS A 1 -16.80 -8.74 3.55
C LYS A 1 -17.66 -7.48 3.44
N ARG A 2 -17.06 -6.28 3.56
CA ARG A 2 -17.82 -5.02 3.56
C ARG A 2 -18.43 -4.76 2.18
N GLU A 3 -19.67 -4.31 2.14
CA GLU A 3 -20.38 -4.01 0.89
C GLU A 3 -19.91 -2.71 0.23
N LYS A 4 -19.32 -1.80 1.03
CA LYS A 4 -18.84 -0.49 0.57
C LYS A 4 -17.51 -0.09 1.23
N VAL A 5 -16.78 0.79 0.57
CA VAL A 5 -15.56 1.41 1.08
C VAL A 5 -15.90 2.79 1.63
N VAL A 6 -15.50 3.06 2.87
CA VAL A 6 -15.64 4.39 3.48
C VAL A 6 -14.38 5.19 3.24
N ILE A 7 -14.51 6.35 2.59
CA ILE A 7 -13.45 7.34 2.41
C ILE A 7 -13.47 8.28 3.62
N PHE A 8 -12.46 8.19 4.48
CA PHE A 8 -12.38 8.97 5.70
C PHE A 8 -11.76 10.36 5.46
N GLY A 9 -12.62 11.36 5.25
CA GLY A 9 -12.24 12.74 4.95
C GLY A 9 -12.02 13.01 3.47
N ASN A 10 -12.53 14.16 3.01
CA ASN A 10 -12.41 14.66 1.64
C ASN A 10 -11.99 16.12 1.60
N ASP A 11 -11.49 16.62 2.73
CA ASP A 11 -11.15 18.02 2.98
C ASP A 11 -9.70 18.18 3.46
N TYR A 12 -8.84 17.15 3.28
CA TYR A 12 -7.41 17.24 3.55
C TYR A 12 -6.74 18.28 2.61
N PRO A 13 -5.66 18.93 3.04
CA PRO A 13 -4.87 19.83 2.18
C PRO A 13 -4.02 19.01 1.19
N THR A 14 -4.67 18.26 0.33
CA THR A 14 -4.12 17.40 -0.72
C THR A 14 -4.80 17.75 -2.04
N PRO A 15 -4.25 17.39 -3.21
CA PRO A 15 -4.78 17.77 -4.51
C PRO A 15 -6.26 17.39 -4.74
N ASP A 16 -6.73 16.28 -4.19
CA ASP A 16 -8.09 15.78 -4.35
C ASP A 16 -8.92 15.75 -3.06
N GLY A 17 -8.34 16.26 -1.98
CA GLY A 17 -8.96 16.32 -0.65
C GLY A 17 -8.88 15.02 0.14
N THR A 18 -8.40 13.92 -0.43
CA THR A 18 -8.26 12.63 0.28
C THR A 18 -6.84 12.40 0.78
N ALA A 19 -6.69 11.51 1.76
CA ALA A 19 -5.38 11.22 2.35
C ALA A 19 -4.44 10.54 1.34
N ILE A 20 -3.14 10.86 1.42
CA ILE A 20 -2.09 10.30 0.59
C ILE A 20 -1.30 9.27 1.39
N ARG A 21 -1.03 8.09 0.78
CA ARG A 21 -0.29 6.98 1.41
C ARG A 21 0.70 6.39 0.42
N ASP A 22 1.71 5.70 0.96
CA ASP A 22 2.69 4.91 0.21
C ASP A 22 2.24 3.44 0.20
N TYR A 23 1.84 2.94 -0.96
CA TYR A 23 1.32 1.57 -1.13
C TYR A 23 2.43 0.67 -1.66
N ILE A 24 2.85 -0.31 -0.88
CA ILE A 24 3.86 -1.29 -1.26
C ILE A 24 3.23 -2.66 -1.54
N HIS A 25 3.70 -3.35 -2.58
CA HIS A 25 3.32 -4.73 -2.86
C HIS A 25 3.86 -5.68 -1.80
N VAL A 26 3.05 -6.64 -1.37
CA VAL A 26 3.42 -7.58 -0.30
C VAL A 26 4.67 -8.40 -0.63
N SER A 27 4.88 -8.79 -1.89
CA SER A 27 6.09 -9.53 -2.30
C SER A 27 7.35 -8.67 -2.24
N ASP A 28 7.27 -7.38 -2.57
CA ASP A 28 8.39 -6.45 -2.42
C ASP A 28 8.70 -6.21 -0.94
N LEU A 29 7.67 -6.10 -0.10
CA LEU A 29 7.85 -6.01 1.35
C LEU A 29 8.51 -7.27 1.93
N ALA A 30 8.09 -8.46 1.48
CA ALA A 30 8.70 -9.74 1.87
C ALA A 30 10.18 -9.83 1.44
N ASP A 31 10.50 -9.40 0.21
CA ASP A 31 11.88 -9.36 -0.29
C ASP A 31 12.77 -8.42 0.54
N ILE A 32 12.25 -7.25 0.95
CA ILE A 32 12.93 -6.35 1.88
C ILE A 32 13.24 -7.06 3.22
N HIS A 33 12.28 -7.82 3.76
CA HIS A 33 12.50 -8.55 5.02
C HIS A 33 13.60 -9.61 4.89
N VAL A 34 13.63 -10.36 3.78
CA VAL A 34 14.71 -11.34 3.52
C VAL A 34 16.06 -10.64 3.47
N LYS A 35 16.19 -9.56 2.69
CA LYS A 35 17.44 -8.80 2.59
C LYS A 35 17.87 -8.13 3.89
N ALA A 36 16.90 -7.66 4.70
CA ALA A 36 17.21 -7.13 6.02
C ALA A 36 17.71 -8.21 6.97
N ALA A 37 17.16 -9.43 6.91
CA ALA A 37 17.65 -10.56 7.69
C ALA A 37 19.06 -10.98 7.26
N GLU A 38 19.34 -11.06 5.96
CA GLU A 38 20.68 -11.33 5.41
C GLU A 38 21.69 -10.26 5.89
N HIS A 39 21.31 -8.98 5.82
CA HIS A 39 22.14 -7.88 6.29
C HIS A 39 22.42 -7.97 7.80
N LEU A 40 21.40 -8.30 8.61
CA LEU A 40 21.55 -8.47 10.05
C LEU A 40 22.52 -9.61 10.40
N VAL A 41 22.40 -10.76 9.73
CA VAL A 41 23.27 -11.93 9.95
C VAL A 41 24.70 -11.60 9.57
N THR A 42 24.91 -10.89 8.46
CA THR A 42 26.26 -10.56 7.95
C THR A 42 26.95 -9.48 8.79
N ASN A 43 26.22 -8.42 9.14
CA ASN A 43 26.80 -7.23 9.76
C ASN A 43 26.62 -7.19 11.29
N GLN A 44 25.76 -8.04 11.85
CA GLN A 44 25.40 -8.11 13.27
C GLN A 44 24.97 -6.76 13.86
N GLN A 45 24.33 -5.92 13.04
CA GLN A 45 23.85 -4.59 13.41
C GLN A 45 22.35 -4.49 13.21
N SER A 46 21.62 -4.22 14.31
CA SER A 46 20.20 -3.91 14.25
C SER A 46 19.94 -2.57 13.59
N ASN A 47 18.94 -2.51 12.72
CA ASN A 47 18.55 -1.32 12.00
C ASN A 47 17.03 -1.13 12.02
N ILE A 48 16.60 0.14 12.01
CA ILE A 48 15.20 0.52 11.77
C ILE A 48 15.15 1.10 10.36
N LEU A 49 14.29 0.51 9.50
CA LEU A 49 14.13 0.88 8.11
C LEU A 49 12.67 1.15 7.80
N ASN A 50 12.39 2.25 7.10
CA ASN A 50 11.09 2.46 6.48
C ASN A 50 11.02 1.67 5.19
N CYS A 51 9.92 0.92 5.00
CA CYS A 51 9.68 0.13 3.80
C CYS A 51 8.52 0.75 3.00
N GLY A 52 8.77 1.04 1.74
CA GLY A 52 7.82 1.67 0.83
C GLY A 52 8.48 1.93 -0.52
N TYR A 53 7.80 2.66 -1.37
CA TYR A 53 8.37 3.12 -2.64
C TYR A 53 8.82 4.59 -2.62
N GLY A 54 8.56 5.31 -1.51
CA GLY A 54 8.82 6.74 -1.42
C GLY A 54 7.88 7.57 -2.30
N ARG A 55 6.73 6.99 -2.71
CA ARG A 55 5.75 7.62 -3.59
C ARG A 55 4.37 7.61 -2.95
N GLY A 56 3.78 8.79 -2.84
CA GLY A 56 2.43 8.95 -2.32
C GLY A 56 1.36 8.82 -3.41
N VAL A 57 0.27 8.13 -3.09
CA VAL A 57 -0.93 8.03 -3.93
C VAL A 57 -2.15 8.33 -3.06
N SER A 58 -3.13 9.04 -3.60
CA SER A 58 -4.34 9.40 -2.89
C SER A 58 -5.31 8.22 -2.77
N VAL A 59 -6.20 8.29 -1.79
CA VAL A 59 -7.26 7.27 -1.65
C VAL A 59 -8.19 7.26 -2.87
N LYS A 60 -8.44 8.42 -3.47
CA LYS A 60 -9.24 8.55 -4.69
C LYS A 60 -8.59 7.86 -5.88
N ASP A 61 -7.29 8.09 -6.12
CA ASP A 61 -6.54 7.43 -7.20
C ASP A 61 -6.56 5.91 -7.04
N VAL A 62 -6.40 5.41 -5.80
CA VAL A 62 -6.50 3.96 -5.51
C VAL A 62 -7.87 3.42 -5.88
N LEU A 63 -8.95 4.13 -5.57
CA LEU A 63 -10.31 3.71 -5.89
C LEU A 63 -10.59 3.74 -7.40
N GLU A 64 -10.10 4.74 -8.10
CA GLU A 64 -10.22 4.83 -9.57
C GLU A 64 -9.53 3.64 -10.25
N ILE A 65 -8.30 3.33 -9.84
CA ILE A 65 -7.57 2.17 -10.37
C ILE A 65 -8.27 0.86 -9.96
N ALA A 66 -8.75 0.75 -8.74
CA ALA A 66 -9.47 -0.44 -8.28
C ALA A 66 -10.77 -0.68 -9.07
N ASN A 67 -11.51 0.38 -9.41
CA ASN A 67 -12.68 0.30 -10.27
C ASN A 67 -12.33 -0.20 -11.68
N ALA A 68 -11.25 0.35 -12.26
CA ALA A 68 -10.77 -0.05 -13.57
C ALA A 68 -10.33 -1.53 -13.61
N VAL A 69 -9.57 -1.97 -12.60
CA VAL A 69 -9.09 -3.35 -12.50
C VAL A 69 -10.21 -4.35 -12.22
N ASN A 70 -11.16 -3.97 -11.38
CA ASN A 70 -12.25 -4.86 -10.96
C ASN A 70 -13.36 -5.00 -12.02
N ASN A 71 -13.40 -4.15 -13.04
CA ASN A 71 -14.47 -4.03 -14.04
C ASN A 71 -15.88 -3.85 -13.43
N LYS A 72 -15.95 -3.42 -12.18
CA LYS A 72 -17.20 -3.12 -11.45
C LYS A 72 -16.97 -1.92 -10.54
N PRO A 73 -17.90 -0.98 -10.47
CA PRO A 73 -17.80 0.14 -9.56
C PRO A 73 -17.84 -0.36 -8.11
N ILE A 74 -16.87 0.08 -7.32
CA ILE A 74 -16.86 -0.15 -5.88
C ILE A 74 -17.75 0.90 -5.24
N GLN A 75 -18.75 0.46 -4.48
CA GLN A 75 -19.60 1.38 -3.73
C GLN A 75 -18.80 2.11 -2.67
N THR A 76 -18.90 3.43 -2.66
CA THR A 76 -18.17 4.29 -1.73
C THR A 76 -19.11 5.14 -0.89
N GLU A 77 -18.69 5.45 0.31
CA GLU A 77 -19.37 6.39 1.22
C GLU A 77 -18.33 7.36 1.78
N MET A 78 -18.72 8.62 1.92
CA MET A 78 -17.86 9.63 2.56
C MET A 78 -18.09 9.61 4.06
N GLY A 79 -17.01 9.41 4.81
CA GLY A 79 -16.98 9.49 6.27
C GLY A 79 -16.20 10.73 6.74
N SER A 80 -16.39 11.10 8.00
CA SER A 80 -15.58 12.14 8.66
C SER A 80 -14.12 11.69 8.75
N ARG A 81 -13.19 12.65 8.86
CA ARG A 81 -11.79 12.34 9.17
C ARG A 81 -11.69 11.50 10.45
N ARG A 82 -10.84 10.51 10.45
CA ARG A 82 -10.50 9.80 11.68
C ARG A 82 -9.51 10.63 12.49
N ALA A 83 -9.69 10.67 13.80
CA ALA A 83 -8.76 11.35 14.70
C ALA A 83 -7.35 10.76 14.56
N GLY A 84 -6.35 11.61 14.38
CA GLY A 84 -4.95 11.21 14.24
C GLY A 84 -4.52 10.85 12.80
N ASP A 85 -5.42 10.81 11.83
CA ASP A 85 -5.02 10.57 10.42
C ASP A 85 -4.29 11.80 9.85
N ALA A 86 -3.05 11.58 9.42
CA ALA A 86 -2.27 12.59 8.69
C ALA A 86 -2.76 12.72 7.24
N ALA A 87 -2.72 13.95 6.71
CA ALA A 87 -3.04 14.21 5.31
C ALA A 87 -2.14 13.43 4.34
N MET A 88 -0.86 13.30 4.68
CA MET A 88 0.14 12.59 3.86
C MET A 88 1.06 11.77 4.75
N LEU A 89 1.22 10.50 4.40
CA LEU A 89 2.23 9.58 4.98
C LEU A 89 2.92 8.85 3.82
N VAL A 90 4.17 9.21 3.58
CA VAL A 90 5.02 8.62 2.54
C VAL A 90 6.36 8.25 3.18
N SER A 91 6.85 7.06 2.88
CA SER A 91 8.08 6.52 3.45
C SER A 91 9.30 7.25 2.92
N ASN A 92 10.20 7.68 3.81
CA ASN A 92 11.56 8.02 3.40
C ASN A 92 12.39 6.73 3.32
N VAL A 93 12.67 6.29 2.11
CA VAL A 93 13.35 5.02 1.81
C VAL A 93 14.87 5.15 1.60
N SER A 94 15.45 6.33 1.82
CA SER A 94 16.88 6.59 1.58
C SER A 94 17.77 5.61 2.34
N LYS A 95 17.50 5.39 3.62
CA LYS A 95 18.27 4.45 4.45
C LYS A 95 18.14 3.00 3.97
N LEU A 96 16.94 2.61 3.52
CA LEU A 96 16.69 1.29 2.94
C LEU A 96 17.61 1.03 1.75
N HIS A 97 17.65 1.96 0.79
CA HIS A 97 18.49 1.84 -0.41
C HIS A 97 19.99 1.96 -0.12
N GLN A 98 20.39 2.66 0.94
CA GLN A 98 21.80 2.75 1.35
C GLN A 98 22.34 1.45 1.96
N LEU A 99 21.49 0.74 2.72
CA LEU A 99 21.91 -0.44 3.48
C LEU A 99 21.63 -1.76 2.78
N LEU A 100 20.56 -1.81 1.98
CA LEU A 100 20.14 -3.03 1.29
C LEU A 100 20.28 -2.83 -0.24
N ASP A 101 20.92 -3.78 -0.92
CA ASP A 101 20.86 -3.87 -2.39
C ASP A 101 19.49 -4.40 -2.80
N TRP A 102 18.49 -3.53 -2.68
CA TRP A 102 17.10 -3.82 -3.01
C TRP A 102 16.56 -2.86 -4.06
N LYS A 103 15.82 -3.41 -5.00
CA LYS A 103 15.08 -2.64 -6.02
C LYS A 103 13.65 -3.15 -6.09
N PRO A 104 12.66 -2.27 -6.18
CA PRO A 104 11.27 -2.67 -6.33
C PRO A 104 11.04 -3.44 -7.63
N LYS A 105 10.27 -4.53 -7.56
CA LYS A 105 9.87 -5.35 -8.70
C LYS A 105 8.43 -5.08 -9.12
N HIS A 106 7.62 -4.56 -8.21
CA HIS A 106 6.17 -4.43 -8.34
C HIS A 106 5.68 -3.00 -8.04
N ASN A 107 6.49 -1.96 -8.33
CA ASN A 107 6.12 -0.55 -8.13
C ASN A 107 5.13 -0.05 -9.20
N ASP A 108 4.03 -0.76 -9.35
CA ASP A 108 2.89 -0.41 -10.20
C ASP A 108 1.59 -0.59 -9.41
N LEU A 109 0.85 0.50 -9.21
CA LEU A 109 -0.35 0.48 -8.38
C LEU A 109 -1.46 -0.40 -8.95
N SER A 110 -1.60 -0.45 -10.28
CA SER A 110 -2.59 -1.31 -10.94
C SER A 110 -2.27 -2.79 -10.70
N PHE A 111 -0.99 -3.15 -10.77
CA PHE A 111 -0.53 -4.50 -10.45
C PHE A 111 -0.76 -4.86 -8.98
N ILE A 112 -0.44 -3.95 -8.05
CA ILE A 112 -0.66 -4.14 -6.61
C ILE A 112 -2.14 -4.41 -6.33
N ILE A 113 -3.03 -3.59 -6.88
CA ILE A 113 -4.47 -3.72 -6.68
C ILE A 113 -5.00 -4.99 -7.34
N LYS A 114 -4.55 -5.31 -8.56
CA LYS A 114 -4.96 -6.52 -9.28
C LYS A 114 -4.64 -7.78 -8.48
N THR A 115 -3.41 -7.92 -8.03
CA THR A 115 -2.98 -9.11 -7.25
C THR A 115 -3.71 -9.21 -5.91
N ALA A 116 -4.00 -8.08 -5.25
CA ALA A 116 -4.79 -8.07 -4.04
C ALA A 116 -6.23 -8.53 -4.27
N ILE A 117 -6.88 -8.07 -5.35
CA ILE A 117 -8.24 -8.51 -5.72
C ILE A 117 -8.26 -10.00 -6.08
N GLU A 118 -7.27 -10.47 -6.84
CA GLU A 118 -7.16 -11.90 -7.21
C GLU A 118 -6.97 -12.78 -5.98
N TRP A 119 -6.16 -12.36 -5.03
CA TRP A 119 -5.96 -13.06 -3.76
C TRP A 119 -7.26 -13.14 -2.95
N GLU A 120 -7.98 -12.04 -2.83
CA GLU A 120 -9.26 -12.00 -2.12
C GLU A 120 -10.31 -12.92 -2.75
N ARG A 121 -10.34 -13.03 -4.09
CA ARG A 121 -11.22 -13.96 -4.80
C ARG A 121 -10.90 -15.42 -4.46
N LYS A 122 -9.61 -15.78 -4.48
CA LYS A 122 -9.16 -17.14 -4.10
C LYS A 122 -9.55 -17.49 -2.66
N LEU A 123 -9.42 -16.55 -1.73
CA LEU A 123 -9.83 -16.79 -0.35
C LEU A 123 -11.33 -17.07 -0.24
N MET A 124 -12.18 -16.30 -0.96
CA MET A 124 -13.63 -16.53 -0.97
C MET A 124 -14.03 -17.87 -1.61
N GLU A 125 -13.30 -18.32 -2.64
CA GLU A 125 -13.52 -19.62 -3.26
C GLU A 125 -13.21 -20.75 -2.28
N ASN A 126 -12.11 -20.64 -1.53
CA ASN A 126 -11.69 -21.64 -0.54
C ASN A 126 -12.60 -21.68 0.71
N GLU A 127 -13.20 -20.54 1.11
CA GLU A 127 -14.14 -20.51 2.23
C GLU A 127 -15.51 -21.14 1.89
N ASN A 128 -15.82 -21.32 0.60
CA ASN A 128 -17.07 -21.92 0.11
C ASN A 128 -16.90 -23.38 -0.37
N ALA A 129 -15.69 -23.95 -0.27
CA ALA A 129 -15.37 -25.33 -0.62
C ALA A 129 -15.30 -26.23 0.61
#